data_b33a20630bd4fcf0c79261d9f3541c5a
#
_entry.id   b33a20630bd4fcf0c79261d9f3541c5a
#
_cell.length_a   1.000
_cell.length_b   1.000
_cell.length_c   1.000
_cell.angle_alpha   90.00
_cell.angle_beta   90.00
_cell.angle_gamma   90.00
#
_symmetry.space_group_name_H-M   'P 1'
#
loop_
_entity.id
_entity.type
_entity.pdbx_description
1 polymer ?
#
loop_
_entity_poly.entity_id
_entity_poly.type
_entity_poly.pdbx_seq_one_letter_code
_entity_poly.pdbx_strand_id
1 'polypeptide(L)'
;MAVSSTILRLRALKIYALRLLLVRFVTKYFISGDGIAKLCDYEPFPPRTLFQSKVNIAKLKVAKSIFVPGHMVDYFLLNFSEEISAKVLVFGNSDRDYMNLELMLPKSVRRVFLQNSHIDNEKYSVLPIGVENLRYGKNGFKRYFTYKTEDQDKVGRILVGPFSATHAERLELLEWKWATDERVYFQEEFMSNREISSLSRKFKFVACPRGNGTDTHRFWETLYRGSIPVVLDTLWSRQIQNLGIPCLLVPNWKIESVLAKMDSSTIAAFNPSEVAPLWLRFWEDKIRSDSE
;
A
#
# COMPACT_ATOMS: atom_id res chain seq x y z
N MET A 1 -33.02 27.78 1.63
CA MET A 1 -32.31 26.54 1.24
C MET A 1 -30.90 26.76 0.67
N ALA A 2 -30.58 27.89 0.02
CA ALA A 2 -29.24 28.18 -0.55
C ALA A 2 -28.12 28.37 0.51
N VAL A 3 -28.40 28.93 1.66
CA VAL A 3 -27.42 29.19 2.73
C VAL A 3 -26.83 27.90 3.33
N SER A 4 -27.62 26.83 3.39
CA SER A 4 -27.18 25.52 3.91
C SER A 4 -26.13 24.85 3.01
N SER A 5 -26.24 24.99 1.68
CA SER A 5 -25.30 24.38 0.74
C SER A 5 -23.93 25.07 0.73
N THR A 6 -23.92 26.39 0.93
CA THR A 6 -22.69 27.20 0.98
C THR A 6 -21.91 26.91 2.25
N ILE A 7 -22.59 26.78 3.40
CA ILE A 7 -21.94 26.43 4.69
C ILE A 7 -21.35 25.02 4.64
N LEU A 8 -22.04 24.05 4.02
CA LEU A 8 -21.52 22.71 3.82
C LEU A 8 -20.28 22.69 2.91
N ARG A 9 -20.27 23.48 1.84
CA ARG A 9 -19.11 23.63 0.93
C ARG A 9 -17.91 24.28 1.66
N LEU A 10 -18.13 25.32 2.45
CA LEU A 10 -17.08 25.98 3.24
C LEU A 10 -16.51 25.04 4.33
N ARG A 11 -17.36 24.27 4.99
CA ARG A 11 -16.91 23.24 5.95
C ARG A 11 -16.09 22.14 5.25
N ALA A 12 -16.53 21.67 4.09
CA ALA A 12 -15.78 20.70 3.29
C ALA A 12 -14.42 21.24 2.84
N LEU A 13 -14.36 22.50 2.40
CA LEU A 13 -13.11 23.19 2.03
C LEU A 13 -12.17 23.36 3.23
N LYS A 14 -12.69 23.73 4.40
CA LYS A 14 -11.90 23.86 5.63
C LYS A 14 -11.33 22.49 6.08
N ILE A 15 -12.14 21.44 6.03
CA ILE A 15 -11.70 20.08 6.32
C ILE A 15 -10.65 19.62 5.31
N TYR A 16 -10.84 19.95 4.03
CA TYR A 16 -9.89 19.63 2.97
C TYR A 16 -8.55 20.37 3.13
N ALA A 17 -8.58 21.66 3.44
CA ALA A 17 -7.38 22.47 3.70
C ALA A 17 -6.62 21.99 4.96
N LEU A 18 -7.34 21.68 6.04
CA LEU A 18 -6.77 21.07 7.25
C LEU A 18 -6.14 19.71 6.96
N ARG A 19 -6.78 18.88 6.12
CA ARG A 19 -6.26 17.59 5.68
C ARG A 19 -4.99 17.75 4.87
N LEU A 20 -4.91 18.71 3.95
CA LEU A 20 -3.70 19.02 3.19
C LEU A 20 -2.55 19.50 4.08
N LEU A 21 -2.83 20.29 5.11
CA LEU A 21 -1.82 20.71 6.10
C LEU A 21 -1.35 19.53 6.95
N LEU A 22 -2.27 18.69 7.43
CA LEU A 22 -1.95 17.48 8.18
C LEU A 22 -1.18 16.47 7.33
N VAL A 23 -1.47 16.35 6.02
CA VAL A 23 -0.70 15.51 5.09
C VAL A 23 0.78 15.89 5.08
N ARG A 24 1.13 17.18 5.10
CA ARG A 24 2.54 17.62 5.15
C ARG A 24 3.29 17.14 6.40
N PHE A 25 2.60 16.97 7.54
CA PHE A 25 3.21 16.58 8.81
C PHE A 25 3.16 15.08 9.08
N VAL A 26 2.16 14.37 8.57
CA VAL A 26 1.89 12.96 8.91
C VAL A 26 2.44 11.98 7.87
N THR A 27 2.44 12.35 6.60
CA THR A 27 2.91 11.46 5.50
C THR A 27 4.40 11.48 5.26
N LYS A 28 5.17 12.30 5.98
CA LYS A 28 6.62 12.44 5.75
C LYS A 28 7.41 11.13 5.95
N TYR A 29 6.83 10.16 6.62
CA TYR A 29 7.52 8.93 7.00
C TYR A 29 6.84 7.65 6.53
N PHE A 30 5.52 7.52 6.65
CA PHE A 30 4.77 6.34 6.20
C PHE A 30 4.58 6.33 4.69
N ILE A 31 4.67 5.14 4.10
CA ILE A 31 4.36 4.97 2.69
C ILE A 31 2.85 5.14 2.51
N SER A 32 2.48 5.89 1.48
CA SER A 32 1.14 5.97 0.93
C SER A 32 1.23 6.37 -0.54
N GLY A 33 0.22 6.08 -1.33
CA GLY A 33 0.25 6.43 -2.76
C GLY A 33 0.47 7.92 -3.01
N ASP A 34 -0.17 8.81 -2.21
CA ASP A 34 0.06 10.26 -2.28
C ASP A 34 1.45 10.68 -1.80
N GLY A 35 2.03 9.92 -0.86
CA GLY A 35 3.41 10.10 -0.41
C GLY A 35 4.40 9.78 -1.54
N ILE A 36 4.23 8.64 -2.20
CA ILE A 36 5.05 8.22 -3.35
C ILE A 36 4.91 9.21 -4.51
N ALA A 37 3.68 9.65 -4.85
CA ALA A 37 3.47 10.62 -5.94
C ALA A 37 4.29 11.90 -5.76
N LYS A 38 4.50 12.34 -4.51
CA LYS A 38 5.30 13.54 -4.18
C LYS A 38 6.81 13.34 -4.28
N LEU A 39 7.28 12.11 -4.41
CA LEU A 39 8.69 11.81 -4.64
C LEU A 39 9.08 12.00 -6.11
N CYS A 40 8.10 11.98 -7.01
CA CYS A 40 8.30 12.15 -8.44
C CYS A 40 8.29 13.63 -8.84
N ASP A 41 9.05 13.95 -9.90
CA ASP A 41 9.14 15.33 -10.41
C ASP A 41 7.81 15.84 -10.94
N TYR A 42 6.98 14.93 -11.48
CA TYR A 42 5.69 15.31 -12.06
C TYR A 42 4.60 14.26 -11.82
N GLU A 43 3.41 14.75 -11.51
CA GLU A 43 2.15 14.00 -11.42
C GLU A 43 1.14 14.64 -12.38
N PRO A 44 0.93 14.08 -13.60
CA PRO A 44 0.02 14.66 -14.60
C PRO A 44 -1.45 14.58 -14.21
N PHE A 45 -1.82 13.63 -13.33
CA PHE A 45 -3.19 13.38 -12.91
C PHE A 45 -3.33 13.44 -11.38
N PRO A 46 -3.08 14.60 -10.74
CA PRO A 46 -3.20 14.72 -9.31
C PRO A 46 -4.63 14.45 -8.86
N PRO A 47 -4.83 13.97 -7.61
CA PRO A 47 -6.16 13.80 -7.06
C PRO A 47 -6.98 15.06 -7.26
N ARG A 48 -8.22 14.90 -7.73
CA ARG A 48 -9.13 15.97 -8.15
C ARG A 48 -8.98 17.23 -7.28
N THR A 49 -8.29 18.20 -7.81
CA THR A 49 -8.47 19.61 -7.45
C THR A 49 -9.78 20.08 -8.06
N LEU A 50 -10.36 21.17 -7.57
CA LEU A 50 -11.60 21.79 -8.08
C LEU A 50 -11.54 22.11 -9.61
N PHE A 51 -10.34 22.04 -10.19
CA PHE A 51 -10.07 22.27 -11.62
C PHE A 51 -9.37 21.04 -12.20
N GLN A 52 -9.91 20.48 -13.28
CA GLN A 52 -9.21 19.48 -14.09
C GLN A 52 -7.95 20.14 -14.65
N SER A 53 -6.80 19.81 -14.09
CA SER A 53 -5.52 20.27 -14.62
C SER A 53 -5.27 19.58 -15.97
N LYS A 54 -5.05 20.36 -17.02
CA LYS A 54 -4.55 19.83 -18.29
C LYS A 54 -3.13 19.31 -18.08
N VAL A 55 -2.80 18.17 -18.70
CA VAL A 55 -1.43 17.64 -18.69
C VAL A 55 -0.48 18.68 -19.26
N ASN A 56 0.57 19.01 -18.52
CA ASN A 56 1.56 19.99 -18.94
C ASN A 56 2.69 19.30 -19.73
N ILE A 57 2.66 19.44 -21.04
CA ILE A 57 3.62 18.83 -21.97
C ILE A 57 5.07 19.28 -21.68
N ALA A 58 5.27 20.56 -21.34
CA ALA A 58 6.63 21.04 -21.02
C ALA A 58 7.22 20.30 -19.79
N LYS A 59 6.37 19.98 -18.79
CA LYS A 59 6.81 19.18 -17.65
C LYS A 59 7.08 17.73 -18.02
N LEU A 60 6.33 17.12 -18.92
CA LEU A 60 6.60 15.75 -19.40
C LEU A 60 7.98 15.65 -20.07
N LYS A 61 8.38 16.69 -20.79
CA LYS A 61 9.68 16.75 -21.52
C LYS A 61 10.89 16.94 -20.62
N VAL A 62 10.71 17.43 -19.38
CA VAL A 62 11.85 17.74 -18.49
C VAL A 62 11.86 16.89 -17.22
N ALA A 63 10.75 16.29 -16.83
CA ALA A 63 10.67 15.43 -15.66
C ALA A 63 11.56 14.19 -15.84
N LYS A 64 12.32 13.85 -14.82
CA LYS A 64 13.13 12.62 -14.78
C LYS A 64 12.31 11.43 -14.26
N SER A 65 11.34 11.70 -13.39
CA SER A 65 10.41 10.74 -12.81
C SER A 65 8.95 11.23 -12.89
N ILE A 66 8.03 10.35 -13.26
CA ILE A 66 6.61 10.70 -13.44
C ILE A 66 5.74 9.68 -12.69
N PHE A 67 4.84 10.17 -11.83
CA PHE A 67 3.83 9.35 -11.18
C PHE A 67 2.52 9.38 -11.95
N VAL A 68 1.94 8.19 -12.22
CA VAL A 68 0.63 8.05 -12.90
C VAL A 68 -0.25 7.11 -12.07
N PRO A 69 -1.49 7.53 -11.72
CA PRO A 69 -2.45 6.61 -11.12
C PRO A 69 -2.73 5.42 -12.04
N GLY A 70 -2.75 4.20 -11.50
CA GLY A 70 -2.81 2.98 -12.30
C GLY A 70 -3.99 2.89 -13.28
N HIS A 71 -5.14 3.48 -12.92
CA HIS A 71 -6.32 3.56 -13.82
C HIS A 71 -6.15 4.54 -14.98
N MET A 72 -5.12 5.40 -14.96
CA MET A 72 -4.80 6.37 -16.02
C MET A 72 -3.64 5.92 -16.92
N VAL A 73 -2.99 4.80 -16.63
CA VAL A 73 -1.74 4.38 -17.30
C VAL A 73 -1.95 4.19 -18.81
N ASP A 74 -3.00 3.49 -19.23
CA ASP A 74 -3.24 3.24 -20.66
C ASP A 74 -3.52 4.55 -21.42
N TYR A 75 -4.38 5.39 -20.83
CA TYR A 75 -4.65 6.72 -21.39
C TYR A 75 -3.37 7.57 -21.48
N PHE A 76 -2.56 7.55 -20.45
CA PHE A 76 -1.31 8.29 -20.39
C PHE A 76 -0.31 7.83 -21.46
N LEU A 77 -0.06 6.54 -21.53
CA LEU A 77 0.88 5.99 -22.51
C LEU A 77 0.40 6.18 -23.95
N LEU A 78 -0.91 5.98 -24.19
CA LEU A 78 -1.48 6.14 -25.55
C LEU A 78 -1.36 7.59 -26.05
N ASN A 79 -1.58 8.58 -25.17
CA ASN A 79 -1.69 9.97 -25.59
C ASN A 79 -0.40 10.80 -25.44
N PHE A 80 0.57 10.34 -24.61
CA PHE A 80 1.72 11.16 -24.22
C PHE A 80 3.06 10.45 -24.32
N SER A 81 3.13 9.20 -24.78
CA SER A 81 4.39 8.41 -24.80
C SER A 81 5.52 9.11 -25.57
N GLU A 82 5.19 9.83 -26.65
CA GLU A 82 6.19 10.56 -27.46
C GLU A 82 6.74 11.82 -26.78
N GLU A 83 6.00 12.35 -25.79
CA GLU A 83 6.36 13.56 -25.05
C GLU A 83 7.17 13.26 -23.78
N ILE A 84 7.33 11.97 -23.44
CA ILE A 84 7.97 11.55 -22.19
C ILE A 84 9.47 11.39 -22.39
N SER A 85 10.24 12.20 -21.66
CA SER A 85 11.71 12.06 -21.56
C SER A 85 12.15 11.39 -20.25
N ALA A 86 11.21 11.10 -19.34
CA ALA A 86 11.49 10.50 -18.05
C ALA A 86 12.18 9.13 -18.17
N LYS A 87 13.13 8.87 -17.27
CA LYS A 87 13.78 7.56 -17.12
C LYS A 87 13.01 6.63 -16.21
N VAL A 88 12.21 7.20 -15.30
CA VAL A 88 11.43 6.45 -14.31
C VAL A 88 9.95 6.77 -14.44
N LEU A 89 9.12 5.73 -14.53
CA LEU A 89 7.67 5.81 -14.37
C LEU A 89 7.25 5.10 -13.08
N VAL A 90 6.28 5.68 -12.39
CA VAL A 90 5.75 5.15 -11.13
C VAL A 90 4.24 5.02 -11.26
N PHE A 91 3.71 3.80 -11.20
CA PHE A 91 2.29 3.49 -11.38
C PHE A 91 1.70 2.98 -10.06
N GLY A 92 0.85 3.78 -9.44
CA GLY A 92 0.29 3.50 -8.11
C GLY A 92 -1.13 4.04 -7.93
N ASN A 93 -1.58 4.15 -6.68
CA ASN A 93 -2.92 4.64 -6.32
C ASN A 93 -4.07 3.93 -7.07
N SER A 94 -3.97 2.62 -7.27
CA SER A 94 -4.97 1.83 -8.01
C SER A 94 -4.90 0.36 -7.57
N ASP A 95 -6.05 -0.31 -7.63
CA ASP A 95 -6.16 -1.76 -7.41
C ASP A 95 -5.84 -2.58 -8.68
N ARG A 96 -5.36 -1.94 -9.73
CA ARG A 96 -5.02 -2.60 -10.99
C ARG A 96 -3.87 -3.58 -10.77
N ASP A 97 -4.10 -4.86 -11.13
CA ASP A 97 -3.06 -5.89 -11.21
C ASP A 97 -2.31 -5.79 -12.54
N TYR A 98 -0.97 -5.91 -12.46
CA TYR A 98 -0.10 -5.96 -13.62
C TYR A 98 0.49 -7.38 -13.74
N MET A 99 -0.21 -8.25 -14.46
CA MET A 99 0.19 -9.67 -14.57
C MET A 99 1.00 -9.97 -15.83
N ASN A 100 0.60 -9.47 -16.99
CA ASN A 100 1.24 -9.77 -18.27
C ASN A 100 1.21 -8.56 -19.19
N LEU A 101 1.64 -7.40 -18.70
CA LEU A 101 1.52 -6.16 -19.45
C LEU A 101 2.82 -5.86 -20.19
N GLU A 102 2.86 -6.10 -21.50
CA GLU A 102 3.75 -5.36 -22.38
C GLU A 102 3.20 -3.93 -22.51
N LEU A 103 3.57 -3.09 -21.54
CA LEU A 103 3.34 -1.67 -21.65
C LEU A 103 4.17 -1.15 -22.81
N MET A 104 3.54 -0.46 -23.76
CA MET A 104 4.26 0.28 -24.81
C MET A 104 4.96 1.48 -24.17
N LEU A 105 6.08 1.21 -23.50
CA LEU A 105 6.83 2.21 -22.76
C LEU A 105 7.67 3.09 -23.71
N PRO A 106 7.76 4.40 -23.45
CA PRO A 106 8.70 5.27 -24.13
C PRO A 106 10.14 4.72 -24.06
N LYS A 107 10.91 4.91 -25.13
CA LYS A 107 12.30 4.44 -25.20
C LYS A 107 13.21 5.04 -24.11
N SER A 108 12.88 6.22 -23.60
CA SER A 108 13.60 6.90 -22.51
C SER A 108 13.48 6.15 -21.17
N VAL A 109 12.41 5.37 -20.97
CA VAL A 109 12.09 4.73 -19.68
C VAL A 109 13.00 3.54 -19.43
N ARG A 110 13.76 3.61 -18.35
CA ARG A 110 14.68 2.57 -17.89
C ARG A 110 14.07 1.71 -16.78
N ARG A 111 13.28 2.34 -15.89
CA ARG A 111 12.68 1.69 -14.72
C ARG A 111 11.20 2.04 -14.59
N VAL A 112 10.39 1.05 -14.23
CA VAL A 112 8.98 1.25 -13.89
C VAL A 112 8.71 0.65 -12.51
N PHE A 113 8.18 1.45 -11.60
CA PHE A 113 7.69 1.01 -10.32
C PHE A 113 6.18 0.74 -10.42
N LEU A 114 5.75 -0.48 -10.08
CA LEU A 114 4.37 -0.94 -10.23
C LEU A 114 3.77 -1.40 -8.90
N GLN A 115 2.68 -0.79 -8.48
CA GLN A 115 1.82 -1.35 -7.45
C GLN A 115 1.12 -2.60 -8.01
N ASN A 116 0.91 -3.64 -7.18
CA ASN A 116 0.34 -4.93 -7.61
C ASN A 116 1.09 -5.59 -8.79
N SER A 117 2.42 -5.52 -8.81
CA SER A 117 3.22 -6.11 -9.87
C SER A 117 3.36 -7.62 -9.70
N HIS A 118 3.12 -8.35 -10.79
CA HIS A 118 3.41 -9.77 -10.94
C HIS A 118 4.36 -10.01 -12.13
N ILE A 119 5.22 -9.03 -12.43
CA ILE A 119 6.16 -9.08 -13.55
C ILE A 119 7.56 -9.36 -13.02
N ASP A 120 8.16 -10.43 -13.49
CA ASP A 120 9.55 -10.80 -13.20
C ASP A 120 10.45 -10.34 -14.34
N ASN A 121 10.86 -9.09 -14.28
CA ASN A 121 11.72 -8.46 -15.27
C ASN A 121 12.49 -7.30 -14.65
N GLU A 122 13.77 -7.15 -14.97
CA GLU A 122 14.66 -6.13 -14.41
C GLU A 122 14.14 -4.70 -14.56
N LYS A 123 13.42 -4.42 -15.64
CA LYS A 123 12.85 -3.09 -15.90
C LYS A 123 11.75 -2.72 -14.90
N TYR A 124 11.12 -3.69 -14.25
CA TYR A 124 10.00 -3.48 -13.35
C TYR A 124 10.41 -3.72 -11.90
N SER A 125 9.90 -2.91 -11.01
CA SER A 125 10.09 -3.04 -9.57
C SER A 125 8.74 -2.94 -8.87
N VAL A 126 8.54 -3.75 -7.83
CA VAL A 126 7.34 -3.65 -6.99
C VAL A 126 7.30 -2.27 -6.32
N LEU A 127 6.10 -1.69 -6.25
CA LEU A 127 5.81 -0.46 -5.54
C LEU A 127 4.80 -0.73 -4.43
N PRO A 128 5.01 -0.26 -3.20
CA PRO A 128 4.07 -0.44 -2.10
C PRO A 128 2.84 0.45 -2.22
N ILE A 129 1.66 -0.08 -1.85
CA ILE A 129 0.47 0.74 -1.61
C ILE A 129 0.62 1.55 -0.31
N GLY A 130 1.26 0.98 0.70
CA GLY A 130 1.40 1.58 2.03
C GLY A 130 0.07 1.70 2.79
N VAL A 131 -0.03 2.71 3.66
CA VAL A 131 -1.27 3.02 4.37
C VAL A 131 -2.21 3.85 3.49
N GLU A 132 -3.50 3.86 3.85
CA GLU A 132 -4.49 4.65 3.11
C GLU A 132 -4.09 6.13 3.03
N ASN A 133 -4.36 6.72 1.87
CA ASN A 133 -4.11 8.15 1.67
C ASN A 133 -4.91 9.00 2.64
N LEU A 134 -4.25 9.92 3.33
CA LEU A 134 -4.87 10.75 4.37
C LEU A 134 -6.07 11.57 3.86
N ARG A 135 -6.12 11.87 2.56
CA ARG A 135 -7.25 12.57 1.93
C ARG A 135 -8.59 11.84 2.09
N TYR A 136 -8.59 10.52 2.28
CA TYR A 136 -9.81 9.74 2.52
C TYR A 136 -10.26 9.77 3.99
N GLY A 137 -9.38 10.22 4.90
CA GLY A 137 -9.74 10.72 6.21
C GLY A 137 -10.18 9.72 7.25
N LYS A 138 -10.04 8.41 7.03
CA LYS A 138 -10.44 7.39 8.02
C LYS A 138 -9.25 6.58 8.53
N ASN A 139 -8.48 5.95 7.63
CA ASN A 139 -7.52 4.91 7.98
C ASN A 139 -6.06 5.38 7.94
N GLY A 140 -5.76 6.56 7.35
CA GLY A 140 -4.40 7.06 7.17
C GLY A 140 -3.79 7.81 8.38
N PHE A 141 -4.39 7.75 9.57
CA PHE A 141 -3.87 8.48 10.73
C PHE A 141 -2.68 7.77 11.39
N LYS A 142 -1.55 8.46 11.48
CA LYS A 142 -0.30 7.99 12.10
C LYS A 142 -0.50 7.27 13.43
N ARG A 143 -1.39 7.77 14.31
CA ARG A 143 -1.67 7.19 15.63
C ARG A 143 -2.09 5.72 15.61
N TYR A 144 -2.62 5.23 14.48
CA TYR A 144 -3.04 3.83 14.33
C TYR A 144 -1.89 2.90 13.95
N PHE A 145 -0.76 3.45 13.50
CA PHE A 145 0.36 2.66 12.98
C PHE A 145 1.65 2.84 13.79
N THR A 146 1.78 3.92 14.57
CA THR A 146 3.00 4.18 15.35
C THR A 146 3.30 2.99 16.25
N TYR A 147 4.46 2.35 16.02
CA TYR A 147 4.98 1.29 16.86
C TYR A 147 5.21 1.79 18.29
N LYS A 148 4.96 0.92 19.24
CA LYS A 148 5.19 1.19 20.66
C LYS A 148 6.10 0.10 21.25
N THR A 149 6.87 0.44 22.25
CA THR A 149 7.77 -0.52 22.93
C THR A 149 6.99 -1.74 23.49
N GLU A 150 5.77 -1.50 23.98
CA GLU A 150 4.84 -2.54 24.45
C GLU A 150 4.41 -3.52 23.37
N ASP A 151 4.59 -3.16 22.06
CA ASP A 151 4.25 -4.00 20.92
C ASP A 151 5.26 -5.15 20.70
N GLN A 152 6.32 -5.25 21.50
CA GLN A 152 7.30 -6.36 21.43
C GLN A 152 6.73 -7.67 21.95
N ASP A 153 5.90 -7.62 23.00
CA ASP A 153 5.34 -8.80 23.67
C ASP A 153 4.05 -9.26 22.97
N LYS A 154 4.20 -9.87 21.81
CA LYS A 154 3.08 -10.37 21.04
C LYS A 154 2.81 -11.84 21.31
N VAL A 155 1.52 -12.18 21.40
CA VAL A 155 1.13 -13.60 21.47
C VAL A 155 1.43 -14.29 20.14
N GLY A 156 1.95 -15.51 20.21
CA GLY A 156 2.34 -16.33 19.06
C GLY A 156 1.17 -16.86 18.20
N ARG A 157 0.02 -16.17 18.21
CA ARG A 157 -1.21 -16.52 17.51
C ARG A 157 -1.34 -15.70 16.23
N ILE A 158 -2.25 -16.13 15.35
CA ILE A 158 -2.66 -15.37 14.16
C ILE A 158 -4.01 -14.69 14.40
N LEU A 159 -4.08 -13.40 14.04
CA LEU A 159 -5.34 -12.67 13.90
C LEU A 159 -5.88 -12.87 12.49
N VAL A 160 -7.09 -13.40 12.37
CA VAL A 160 -7.84 -13.57 11.12
C VAL A 160 -9.07 -12.67 11.14
N GLY A 161 -9.25 -11.83 10.14
CA GLY A 161 -10.39 -10.91 10.03
C GLY A 161 -10.22 -9.57 10.80
N PRO A 162 -11.30 -8.76 10.81
CA PRO A 162 -12.45 -8.86 9.92
C PRO A 162 -12.11 -8.49 8.48
N PHE A 163 -12.80 -9.05 7.49
CA PHE A 163 -12.60 -8.76 6.08
C PHE A 163 -13.92 -8.39 5.40
N SER A 164 -13.86 -7.42 4.45
CA SER A 164 -14.92 -7.26 3.44
C SER A 164 -14.75 -8.33 2.35
N ALA A 165 -15.85 -8.89 1.86
CA ALA A 165 -15.86 -9.97 0.87
C ALA A 165 -15.53 -9.46 -0.56
N THR A 166 -14.33 -8.89 -0.73
CA THR A 166 -13.89 -8.31 -2.02
C THR A 166 -13.11 -9.29 -2.90
N HIS A 167 -12.71 -10.44 -2.38
CA HIS A 167 -11.97 -11.47 -3.11
C HIS A 167 -12.22 -12.88 -2.53
N ALA A 168 -12.08 -13.92 -3.35
CA ALA A 168 -12.30 -15.31 -2.95
C ALA A 168 -11.43 -15.74 -1.75
N GLU A 169 -10.16 -15.33 -1.71
CA GLU A 169 -9.27 -15.59 -0.57
C GLU A 169 -9.84 -15.13 0.78
N ARG A 170 -10.54 -13.99 0.77
CA ARG A 170 -11.19 -13.47 2.00
C ARG A 170 -12.39 -14.28 2.39
N LEU A 171 -13.12 -14.83 1.41
CA LEU A 171 -14.25 -15.74 1.68
C LEU A 171 -13.77 -17.04 2.32
N GLU A 172 -12.66 -17.62 1.84
CA GLU A 172 -12.03 -18.79 2.44
C GLU A 172 -11.67 -18.55 3.92
N LEU A 173 -11.17 -17.36 4.24
CA LEU A 173 -10.78 -16.98 5.60
C LEU A 173 -11.97 -16.60 6.50
N LEU A 174 -13.15 -16.35 5.95
CA LEU A 174 -14.36 -16.10 6.72
C LEU A 174 -15.08 -17.39 7.15
N GLU A 175 -14.60 -18.56 6.74
CA GLU A 175 -15.18 -19.84 7.14
C GLU A 175 -14.96 -20.11 8.64
N TRP A 176 -15.99 -20.60 9.33
CA TRP A 176 -16.00 -20.88 10.77
C TRP A 176 -14.88 -21.80 11.27
N LYS A 177 -14.32 -22.66 10.41
CA LYS A 177 -13.21 -23.58 10.74
C LYS A 177 -11.99 -22.88 11.33
N TRP A 178 -11.78 -21.60 11.00
CA TRP A 178 -10.69 -20.80 11.56
C TRP A 178 -10.88 -20.50 13.05
N ALA A 179 -12.11 -20.50 13.56
CA ALA A 179 -12.41 -20.26 14.98
C ALA A 179 -12.17 -21.47 15.89
N THR A 180 -11.84 -22.64 15.34
CA THR A 180 -11.74 -23.89 16.10
C THR A 180 -10.35 -24.18 16.66
N ASP A 181 -9.29 -23.52 16.21
CA ASP A 181 -7.92 -23.72 16.70
C ASP A 181 -7.53 -22.60 17.68
N GLU A 182 -6.97 -22.99 18.83
CA GLU A 182 -6.57 -22.04 19.89
C GLU A 182 -5.47 -21.06 19.47
N ARG A 183 -4.68 -21.39 18.44
CA ARG A 183 -3.65 -20.53 17.86
C ARG A 183 -4.22 -19.44 16.97
N VAL A 184 -5.50 -19.50 16.66
CA VAL A 184 -6.22 -18.52 15.85
C VAL A 184 -7.06 -17.61 16.73
N TYR A 185 -7.04 -16.33 16.47
CA TYR A 185 -8.02 -15.38 16.95
C TYR A 185 -8.85 -14.93 15.75
N PHE A 186 -10.05 -15.44 15.67
CA PHE A 186 -10.97 -15.13 14.58
C PHE A 186 -11.85 -13.93 14.97
N GLN A 187 -11.77 -12.85 14.17
CA GLN A 187 -12.57 -11.64 14.34
C GLN A 187 -13.54 -11.51 13.17
N GLU A 188 -14.80 -11.74 13.41
CA GLU A 188 -15.85 -11.69 12.39
C GLU A 188 -16.38 -10.27 12.21
N GLU A 189 -16.74 -9.62 13.32
CA GLU A 189 -17.37 -8.31 13.30
C GLU A 189 -16.40 -7.19 12.96
N PHE A 190 -16.88 -6.21 12.17
CA PHE A 190 -16.11 -5.02 11.89
C PHE A 190 -15.94 -4.16 13.14
N MET A 191 -14.74 -3.66 13.32
CA MET A 191 -14.32 -2.83 14.44
C MET A 191 -13.98 -1.43 13.97
N SER A 192 -14.01 -0.46 14.89
CA SER A 192 -13.44 0.87 14.63
C SER A 192 -11.92 0.77 14.38
N ASN A 193 -11.36 1.76 13.68
CA ASN A 193 -9.91 1.82 13.43
C ASN A 193 -9.07 1.83 14.73
N ARG A 194 -9.61 2.34 15.82
CA ARG A 194 -8.95 2.31 17.13
C ARG A 194 -8.92 0.91 17.70
N GLU A 195 -10.04 0.20 17.64
CA GLU A 195 -10.18 -1.16 18.18
C GLU A 195 -9.33 -2.15 17.39
N ILE A 196 -9.44 -2.16 16.05
CA ILE A 196 -8.63 -3.07 15.23
C ILE A 196 -7.13 -2.76 15.34
N SER A 197 -6.75 -1.49 15.49
CA SER A 197 -5.36 -1.11 15.75
C SER A 197 -4.86 -1.65 17.09
N SER A 198 -5.66 -1.56 18.15
CA SER A 198 -5.32 -2.08 19.45
C SER A 198 -5.28 -3.61 19.47
N LEU A 199 -6.23 -4.25 18.80
CA LEU A 199 -6.31 -5.70 18.70
C LEU A 199 -5.11 -6.28 17.95
N SER A 200 -4.83 -5.79 16.74
CA SER A 200 -3.77 -6.34 15.86
C SER A 200 -2.37 -6.24 16.48
N ARG A 201 -2.12 -5.26 17.37
CA ARG A 201 -0.85 -5.12 18.10
C ARG A 201 -0.52 -6.29 19.01
N LYS A 202 -1.55 -7.02 19.47
CA LYS A 202 -1.38 -8.15 20.41
C LYS A 202 -0.85 -9.42 19.74
N PHE A 203 -0.97 -9.53 18.41
CA PHE A 203 -0.67 -10.76 17.68
C PHE A 203 0.64 -10.68 16.91
N LYS A 204 1.44 -11.76 16.97
CA LYS A 204 2.65 -11.90 16.18
C LYS A 204 2.32 -11.98 14.69
N PHE A 205 1.28 -12.70 14.32
CA PHE A 205 0.88 -12.91 12.94
C PHE A 205 -0.50 -12.30 12.65
N VAL A 206 -0.67 -11.73 11.46
CA VAL A 206 -1.95 -11.18 10.98
C VAL A 206 -2.21 -11.66 9.56
N ALA A 207 -3.35 -12.28 9.33
CA ALA A 207 -3.76 -12.67 7.98
C ALA A 207 -4.02 -11.43 7.10
N CYS A 208 -3.34 -11.37 5.98
CA CYS A 208 -3.41 -10.25 5.03
C CYS A 208 -3.77 -10.76 3.62
N PRO A 209 -4.96 -11.36 3.42
CA PRO A 209 -5.39 -11.81 2.10
C PRO A 209 -5.54 -10.61 1.16
N ARG A 210 -5.34 -10.87 -0.15
CA ARG A 210 -5.60 -9.83 -1.15
C ARG A 210 -7.03 -9.30 -1.09
N GLY A 211 -7.18 -8.09 -1.58
CA GLY A 211 -8.48 -7.47 -1.84
C GLY A 211 -8.73 -7.39 -3.34
N ASN A 212 -9.18 -6.21 -3.81
CA ASN A 212 -9.24 -5.94 -5.25
C ASN A 212 -7.85 -6.03 -5.88
N GLY A 213 -6.83 -5.46 -5.22
CA GLY A 213 -5.42 -5.64 -5.58
C GLY A 213 -4.73 -6.68 -4.68
N THR A 214 -3.59 -7.18 -5.12
CA THR A 214 -2.74 -8.13 -4.36
C THR A 214 -2.11 -7.44 -3.16
N ASP A 215 -1.58 -6.24 -3.34
CA ASP A 215 -1.05 -5.39 -2.30
C ASP A 215 -2.20 -4.71 -1.54
N THR A 216 -2.22 -4.82 -0.23
CA THR A 216 -3.31 -4.29 0.60
C THR A 216 -2.80 -3.39 1.71
N HIS A 217 -3.57 -2.37 2.08
CA HIS A 217 -3.25 -1.51 3.23
C HIS A 217 -3.02 -2.30 4.51
N ARG A 218 -3.78 -3.39 4.73
CA ARG A 218 -3.63 -4.25 5.90
C ARG A 218 -2.24 -4.83 6.05
N PHE A 219 -1.59 -5.21 4.94
CA PHE A 219 -0.22 -5.71 4.94
C PHE A 219 0.74 -4.68 5.57
N TRP A 220 0.70 -3.44 5.09
CA TRP A 220 1.56 -2.36 5.56
C TRP A 220 1.22 -1.90 6.98
N GLU A 221 -0.07 -1.80 7.29
CA GLU A 221 -0.54 -1.50 8.65
C GLU A 221 -0.07 -2.53 9.67
N THR A 222 -0.03 -3.80 9.29
CA THR A 222 0.47 -4.90 10.12
C THR A 222 1.96 -4.72 10.41
N LEU A 223 2.75 -4.45 9.38
CA LEU A 223 4.19 -4.21 9.52
C LEU A 223 4.50 -2.99 10.40
N TYR A 224 3.81 -1.88 10.20
CA TYR A 224 4.02 -0.69 11.03
C TYR A 224 3.68 -0.89 12.51
N ARG A 225 2.86 -1.89 12.84
CA ARG A 225 2.58 -2.30 14.22
C ARG A 225 3.56 -3.34 14.74
N GLY A 226 4.59 -3.70 13.97
CA GLY A 226 5.59 -4.72 14.33
C GLY A 226 5.04 -6.14 14.33
N SER A 227 3.93 -6.39 13.65
CA SER A 227 3.38 -7.73 13.43
C SER A 227 3.78 -8.26 12.06
N ILE A 228 3.80 -9.58 11.91
CA ILE A 228 4.20 -10.27 10.69
C ILE A 228 2.95 -10.53 9.85
N PRO A 229 2.82 -9.91 8.65
CA PRO A 229 1.73 -10.24 7.76
C PRO A 229 1.90 -11.66 7.19
N VAL A 230 0.81 -12.42 7.17
CA VAL A 230 0.71 -13.72 6.50
C VAL A 230 0.02 -13.50 5.17
N VAL A 231 0.66 -13.91 4.06
CA VAL A 231 0.19 -13.73 2.69
C VAL A 231 0.43 -14.99 1.87
N LEU A 232 -0.30 -15.15 0.77
CA LEU A 232 0.00 -16.23 -0.18
C LEU A 232 1.39 -16.05 -0.81
N ASP A 233 2.04 -17.17 -1.08
CA ASP A 233 3.29 -17.24 -1.80
C ASP A 233 3.04 -16.97 -3.29
N THR A 234 3.27 -15.73 -3.69
CA THR A 234 3.09 -15.20 -5.05
C THR A 234 4.36 -14.48 -5.49
N LEU A 235 4.47 -14.16 -6.77
CA LEU A 235 5.60 -13.37 -7.25
C LEU A 235 5.70 -12.01 -6.52
N TRP A 236 4.57 -11.33 -6.31
CA TRP A 236 4.53 -10.08 -5.54
C TRP A 236 5.09 -10.24 -4.12
N SER A 237 4.60 -11.22 -3.37
CA SER A 237 5.03 -11.42 -1.97
C SER A 237 6.52 -11.82 -1.87
N ARG A 238 7.04 -12.60 -2.84
CA ARG A 238 8.47 -12.91 -2.93
C ARG A 238 9.30 -11.67 -3.24
N GLN A 239 8.86 -10.80 -4.15
CA GLN A 239 9.53 -9.53 -4.45
C GLN A 239 9.56 -8.61 -3.22
N ILE A 240 8.48 -8.54 -2.45
CA ILE A 240 8.42 -7.81 -1.17
C ILE A 240 9.41 -8.40 -0.16
N GLN A 241 9.45 -9.72 -0.01
CA GLN A 241 10.38 -10.39 0.91
C GLN A 241 11.85 -10.17 0.49
N ASN A 242 12.16 -10.16 -0.80
CA ASN A 242 13.50 -9.88 -1.33
C ASN A 242 13.98 -8.45 -1.04
N LEU A 243 13.08 -7.52 -0.75
CA LEU A 243 13.43 -6.18 -0.25
C LEU A 243 13.81 -6.18 1.24
N GLY A 244 13.77 -7.32 1.93
CA GLY A 244 14.00 -7.42 3.36
C GLY A 244 12.79 -7.08 4.23
N ILE A 245 11.58 -7.04 3.64
CA ILE A 245 10.34 -6.80 4.38
C ILE A 245 9.86 -8.12 4.99
N PRO A 246 9.72 -8.22 6.33
CA PRO A 246 9.33 -9.47 6.98
C PRO A 246 7.87 -9.81 6.69
N CYS A 247 7.63 -10.97 6.09
CA CYS A 247 6.30 -11.53 5.89
C CYS A 247 6.37 -13.06 5.85
N LEU A 248 5.29 -13.71 6.26
CA LEU A 248 5.16 -15.16 6.24
C LEU A 248 4.42 -15.59 4.97
N LEU A 249 5.11 -16.33 4.10
CA LEU A 249 4.54 -16.83 2.86
C LEU A 249 3.91 -18.21 3.09
N VAL A 250 2.63 -18.34 2.71
CA VAL A 250 1.88 -19.59 2.83
C VAL A 250 1.42 -20.07 1.44
N PRO A 251 1.39 -21.39 1.18
CA PRO A 251 1.04 -21.90 -0.14
C PRO A 251 -0.45 -21.78 -0.45
N ASN A 252 -1.29 -21.73 0.57
CA ASN A 252 -2.74 -21.60 0.49
C ASN A 252 -3.32 -21.17 1.85
N TRP A 253 -4.62 -20.84 1.88
CA TRP A 253 -5.34 -20.47 3.09
C TRP A 253 -5.97 -21.65 3.85
N LYS A 254 -5.41 -22.87 3.72
CA LYS A 254 -5.80 -23.97 4.60
C LYS A 254 -5.17 -23.78 5.98
N ILE A 255 -5.98 -23.96 7.02
CA ILE A 255 -5.55 -23.70 8.42
C ILE A 255 -4.28 -24.47 8.77
N GLU A 256 -4.20 -25.74 8.37
CA GLU A 256 -3.05 -26.62 8.64
C GLU A 256 -1.78 -26.09 7.97
N SER A 257 -1.89 -25.60 6.73
CA SER A 257 -0.77 -25.03 5.98
C SER A 257 -0.26 -23.74 6.63
N VAL A 258 -1.16 -22.88 7.09
CA VAL A 258 -0.80 -21.62 7.75
C VAL A 258 -0.14 -21.91 9.09
N LEU A 259 -0.73 -22.78 9.90
CA LEU A 259 -0.19 -23.11 11.23
C LEU A 259 1.17 -23.81 11.14
N ALA A 260 1.36 -24.75 10.20
CA ALA A 260 2.64 -25.39 9.96
C ALA A 260 3.73 -24.37 9.55
N LYS A 261 3.37 -23.37 8.75
CA LYS A 261 4.29 -22.28 8.38
C LYS A 261 4.60 -21.36 9.57
N MET A 262 3.64 -21.08 10.44
CA MET A 262 3.87 -20.32 11.67
C MET A 262 4.84 -21.05 12.61
N ASP A 263 4.65 -22.36 12.82
CA ASP A 263 5.47 -23.20 13.68
C ASP A 263 6.93 -23.29 13.17
N SER A 264 7.11 -23.36 11.85
CA SER A 264 8.44 -23.39 11.22
C SER A 264 9.07 -22.03 11.00
N SER A 265 8.38 -20.93 11.34
CA SER A 265 8.85 -19.58 11.08
C SER A 265 9.98 -19.16 11.99
N THR A 266 11.11 -18.80 11.38
CA THR A 266 12.26 -18.18 12.06
C THR A 266 12.19 -16.66 12.11
N ILE A 267 11.09 -16.04 11.59
CA ILE A 267 10.94 -14.59 11.61
C ILE A 267 10.81 -14.10 13.04
N ALA A 268 11.83 -13.36 13.50
CA ALA A 268 11.86 -12.77 14.83
C ALA A 268 10.89 -11.58 14.94
N ALA A 269 10.58 -11.19 16.17
CA ALA A 269 9.99 -9.88 16.43
C ALA A 269 10.94 -8.78 15.89
N PHE A 270 10.36 -7.74 15.31
CA PHE A 270 11.15 -6.66 14.72
C PHE A 270 10.58 -5.28 15.08
N ASN A 271 11.48 -4.31 15.08
CA ASN A 271 11.09 -2.91 15.18
C ASN A 271 10.94 -2.35 13.75
N PRO A 272 9.76 -1.85 13.35
CA PRO A 272 9.55 -1.30 12.01
C PRO A 272 10.54 -0.19 11.63
N SER A 273 11.09 0.57 12.60
CA SER A 273 12.07 1.62 12.33
C SER A 273 13.40 1.11 11.75
N GLU A 274 13.69 -0.19 11.93
CA GLU A 274 14.92 -0.85 11.46
C GLU A 274 14.76 -1.45 10.05
N VAL A 275 13.54 -1.45 9.52
CA VAL A 275 13.23 -2.01 8.19
C VAL A 275 13.11 -0.85 7.19
N ALA A 276 14.22 -0.50 6.55
CA ALA A 276 14.31 0.67 5.66
C ALA A 276 13.19 0.72 4.58
N PRO A 277 12.83 -0.38 3.88
CA PRO A 277 11.77 -0.34 2.87
C PRO A 277 10.36 -0.02 3.37
N LEU A 278 10.14 0.06 4.67
CA LEU A 278 8.87 0.53 5.25
C LEU A 278 8.72 2.05 5.25
N TRP A 279 9.74 2.80 4.82
CA TRP A 279 9.77 4.26 4.95
C TRP A 279 9.93 4.95 3.60
N LEU A 280 9.26 6.09 3.42
CA LEU A 280 9.28 6.87 2.18
C LEU A 280 10.70 7.22 1.73
N ARG A 281 11.63 7.44 2.66
CA ARG A 281 13.03 7.77 2.35
C ARG A 281 13.71 6.73 1.47
N PHE A 282 13.51 5.44 1.76
CA PHE A 282 14.06 4.35 0.94
C PHE A 282 13.57 4.43 -0.52
N TRP A 283 12.28 4.71 -0.70
CA TRP A 283 11.68 4.83 -2.04
C TRP A 283 12.10 6.11 -2.74
N GLU A 284 12.27 7.21 -2.00
CA GLU A 284 12.84 8.46 -2.53
C GLU A 284 14.22 8.22 -3.12
N ASP A 285 15.11 7.61 -2.34
CA ASP A 285 16.48 7.33 -2.76
C ASP A 285 16.51 6.38 -3.97
N LYS A 286 15.63 5.35 -3.99
CA LYS A 286 15.52 4.39 -5.09
C LYS A 286 14.99 5.02 -6.39
N ILE A 287 13.90 5.79 -6.31
CA ILE A 287 13.33 6.49 -7.48
C ILE A 287 14.33 7.51 -8.03
N ARG A 288 15.03 8.25 -7.16
CA ARG A 288 16.02 9.25 -7.56
C ARG A 288 17.24 8.62 -8.23
N SER A 289 17.80 7.59 -7.64
CA SER A 289 18.94 6.84 -8.19
C SER A 289 18.63 6.27 -9.59
N ASP A 290 17.46 5.71 -9.80
CA ASP A 290 17.05 5.17 -11.11
C ASP A 290 16.72 6.29 -12.12
N SER A 291 16.54 7.55 -11.67
CA SER A 291 16.23 8.73 -12.51
C SER A 291 17.47 9.44 -13.02
N GLU A 292 18.61 9.23 -12.41
CA GLU A 292 19.91 9.79 -12.83
C GLU A 292 20.48 9.01 -14.02
#